data_1d4bd804c848e3db5cfdbe12a3948049
#
_entry.id   1d4bd804c848e3db5cfdbe12a3948049
#
_cell.length_a   1.000
_cell.length_b   1.000
_cell.length_c   1.000
_cell.angle_alpha   90.00
_cell.angle_beta   90.00
_cell.angle_gamma   90.00
#
_symmetry.space_group_name_H-M   'P 1'
#
loop_
_entity.id
_entity.type
_entity.pdbx_description
1 polymer ?
#
loop_
_entity_poly.entity_id
_entity_poly.type
_entity_poly.pdbx_seq_one_letter_code
_entity_poly.pdbx_strand_id
1 'polypeptide(L)'
;MNEKYNALFTPWKIGNVEMKNRIVQCSMGGTSLFGWMEPNHFDKEAAYFLLNRAQDGVGLILPGMQCIRDPLGIPGRKWLYQNDQMFKQLKEYMVEFHKTGAKLFIQLAAGMGRSMAINGWMTMLAKNNFLNKIVSPIVDVQYICASASEVPNRWKEDVMSRPLTVKEIQDMVHAFGKTAKKLRAAGVDGVEIHAVHEGYLLDQFTMANWNHRTDQYGGSFENRFRFPVEIVQEIKRQAGADFPVSLRYSVVSKTKAWGKGAMPYETDFEEFGRDMAESEKAVKYLGDAGYDMFNCDNGTYDAWYWAHPPQYMPDNCNLEYVEHIKNFTDKPVACAGRMDPVKAAEEIAAGRLDAVAIARQNLVDPDWVTKIRQGRQDEIKPCIRCHNGCFNFAKFKGTANIQSTQDSL
;
A
#
# COMPACT_ATOMS: atom_id res chain seq x y z
N MET A 1 11.26 4.49 29.91
CA MET A 1 11.52 4.56 28.44
C MET A 1 12.81 5.32 28.23
N ASN A 2 13.65 4.92 27.29
CA ASN A 2 14.88 5.64 26.97
C ASN A 2 14.49 6.90 26.14
N GLU A 3 15.06 8.07 26.51
CA GLU A 3 14.71 9.38 25.93
C GLU A 3 14.86 9.46 24.41
N LYS A 4 15.78 8.70 23.82
CA LYS A 4 15.99 8.64 22.37
C LYS A 4 14.77 8.18 21.56
N TYR A 5 13.75 7.60 22.21
CA TYR A 5 12.50 7.16 21.55
C TYR A 5 11.30 8.07 21.85
N ASN A 6 11.47 9.13 22.65
CA ASN A 6 10.34 9.94 23.14
C ASN A 6 9.46 10.48 22.00
N ALA A 7 10.06 10.95 20.92
CA ALA A 7 9.32 11.51 19.79
C ALA A 7 8.36 10.50 19.14
N LEU A 8 8.69 9.20 19.13
CA LEU A 8 7.82 8.16 18.60
C LEU A 8 6.49 8.05 19.35
N PHE A 9 6.46 8.42 20.64
CA PHE A 9 5.30 8.27 21.50
C PHE A 9 4.50 9.57 21.69
N THR A 10 4.77 10.58 20.86
CA THR A 10 3.98 11.81 20.82
C THR A 10 2.74 11.63 19.93
N PRO A 11 1.57 12.19 20.31
CA PRO A 11 0.38 12.14 19.47
C PRO A 11 0.54 12.99 18.21
N TRP A 12 -0.25 12.67 17.19
CA TRP A 12 -0.32 13.42 15.93
C TRP A 12 -1.68 13.20 15.27
N LYS A 13 -1.95 13.83 14.13
CA LYS A 13 -3.25 13.74 13.44
C LYS A 13 -3.09 13.43 11.95
N ILE A 14 -4.06 12.67 11.44
CA ILE A 14 -4.31 12.50 10.01
C ILE A 14 -5.74 13.00 9.75
N GLY A 15 -5.88 14.10 9.05
CA GLY A 15 -7.16 14.80 9.00
C GLY A 15 -7.66 15.15 10.40
N ASN A 16 -8.86 14.72 10.76
CA ASN A 16 -9.46 14.92 12.07
C ASN A 16 -9.21 13.77 13.08
N VAL A 17 -8.55 12.69 12.67
CA VAL A 17 -8.31 11.51 13.51
C VAL A 17 -6.97 11.62 14.23
N GLU A 18 -7.00 11.49 15.56
CA GLU A 18 -5.82 11.53 16.41
C GLU A 18 -5.22 10.13 16.58
N MET A 19 -3.91 10.05 16.36
CA MET A 19 -3.08 8.86 16.61
C MET A 19 -2.38 8.99 17.96
N LYS A 20 -2.39 7.92 18.79
CA LYS A 20 -1.75 7.92 20.11
C LYS A 20 -0.22 8.00 20.08
N ASN A 21 0.40 7.65 18.97
CA ASN A 21 1.84 7.72 18.73
C ASN A 21 2.16 7.68 17.23
N ARG A 22 3.43 7.84 16.89
CA ARG A 22 3.95 7.98 15.51
C ARG A 22 4.47 6.68 14.90
N ILE A 23 4.06 5.54 15.46
CA ILE A 23 4.43 4.21 14.97
C ILE A 23 3.28 3.67 14.12
N VAL A 24 3.56 3.45 12.85
CA VAL A 24 2.61 2.92 11.86
C VAL A 24 3.03 1.50 11.50
N GLN A 25 2.14 0.53 11.65
CA GLN A 25 2.31 -0.77 11.00
C GLN A 25 1.98 -0.63 9.52
N CYS A 26 2.99 -0.72 8.67
CA CYS A 26 2.83 -0.67 7.23
C CYS A 26 2.10 -1.92 6.70
N SER A 27 1.31 -1.76 5.66
CA SER A 27 0.62 -2.86 4.97
C SER A 27 1.61 -3.94 4.50
N MET A 28 1.24 -5.19 4.73
CA MET A 28 2.00 -6.38 4.30
C MET A 28 1.07 -7.38 3.62
N GLY A 29 1.50 -7.96 2.51
CA GLY A 29 0.79 -9.06 1.88
C GLY A 29 0.53 -10.18 2.90
N GLY A 30 -0.65 -10.80 2.87
CA GLY A 30 -1.05 -11.84 3.79
C GLY A 30 -1.58 -11.39 5.16
N THR A 31 -1.66 -10.09 5.44
CA THR A 31 -2.31 -9.56 6.63
C THR A 31 -3.60 -8.81 6.30
N SER A 32 -4.19 -9.06 5.13
CA SER A 32 -5.47 -8.48 4.73
C SER A 32 -6.60 -9.00 5.62
N LEU A 33 -7.48 -8.12 6.07
CA LEU A 33 -8.68 -8.50 6.82
C LEU A 33 -9.76 -9.17 5.95
N PHE A 34 -9.59 -9.13 4.62
CA PHE A 34 -10.63 -9.59 3.69
C PHE A 34 -10.18 -10.73 2.77
N GLY A 35 -9.14 -11.46 3.18
CA GLY A 35 -8.53 -12.53 2.40
C GLY A 35 -7.44 -12.04 1.46
N TRP A 36 -6.63 -12.96 0.97
CA TRP A 36 -5.51 -12.69 0.07
C TRP A 36 -5.48 -13.71 -1.06
N MET A 37 -5.72 -13.24 -2.31
CA MET A 37 -5.76 -14.10 -3.50
C MET A 37 -6.83 -15.22 -3.47
N GLU A 38 -7.89 -15.01 -2.71
CA GLU A 38 -9.04 -15.88 -2.54
C GLU A 38 -10.33 -15.06 -2.50
N PRO A 39 -11.53 -15.67 -2.59
CA PRO A 39 -12.77 -14.91 -2.52
C PRO A 39 -12.89 -14.10 -1.22
N ASN A 40 -13.34 -12.86 -1.31
CA ASN A 40 -13.42 -11.94 -0.18
C ASN A 40 -14.25 -12.51 0.98
N HIS A 41 -13.64 -12.60 2.15
CA HIS A 41 -14.23 -13.01 3.42
C HIS A 41 -13.59 -12.24 4.58
N PHE A 42 -14.14 -12.31 5.77
CA PHE A 42 -13.47 -11.74 6.95
C PHE A 42 -12.46 -12.75 7.50
N ASP A 43 -11.18 -12.40 7.42
CA ASP A 43 -10.07 -13.25 7.89
C ASP A 43 -9.83 -13.05 9.39
N LYS A 44 -10.23 -14.05 10.18
CA LYS A 44 -10.11 -14.01 11.64
C LYS A 44 -8.65 -14.13 12.13
N GLU A 45 -7.80 -14.84 11.40
CA GLU A 45 -6.38 -15.00 11.76
C GLU A 45 -5.64 -13.69 11.54
N ALA A 46 -5.86 -13.03 10.39
CA ALA A 46 -5.33 -11.69 10.14
C ALA A 46 -5.87 -10.68 11.18
N ALA A 47 -7.15 -10.75 11.51
CA ALA A 47 -7.75 -9.89 12.52
C ALA A 47 -7.09 -10.06 13.91
N TYR A 48 -6.84 -11.30 14.33
CA TYR A 48 -6.14 -11.60 15.57
C TYR A 48 -4.69 -11.09 15.55
N PHE A 49 -3.96 -11.34 14.47
CA PHE A 49 -2.61 -10.84 14.26
C PHE A 49 -2.54 -9.32 14.42
N LEU A 50 -3.44 -8.57 13.76
CA LEU A 50 -3.45 -7.11 13.79
C LEU A 50 -3.86 -6.57 15.17
N LEU A 51 -4.82 -7.23 15.83
CA LEU A 51 -5.25 -6.87 17.18
C LEU A 51 -4.09 -6.97 18.18
N ASN A 52 -3.28 -8.02 18.12
CA ASN A 52 -2.11 -8.18 18.98
C ASN A 52 -1.11 -7.03 18.82
N ARG A 53 -0.87 -6.53 17.61
CA ARG A 53 0.04 -5.39 17.37
C ARG A 53 -0.55 -4.08 17.88
N ALA A 54 -1.87 -3.93 17.79
CA ALA A 54 -2.56 -2.79 18.38
C ALA A 54 -2.48 -2.80 19.92
N GLN A 55 -2.58 -3.99 20.54
CA GLN A 55 -2.40 -4.21 21.99
C GLN A 55 -0.96 -3.95 22.43
N ASP A 56 0.04 -4.31 21.63
CA ASP A 56 1.45 -3.99 21.86
C ASP A 56 1.71 -2.49 21.86
N GLY A 57 0.87 -1.70 21.26
CA GLY A 57 0.95 -0.24 21.35
C GLY A 57 1.25 0.48 20.03
N VAL A 58 1.18 -0.19 18.88
CA VAL A 58 1.21 0.47 17.58
C VAL A 58 0.08 1.50 17.48
N GLY A 59 0.36 2.69 16.94
CA GLY A 59 -0.60 3.79 16.88
C GLY A 59 -1.57 3.70 15.73
N LEU A 60 -1.08 3.37 14.54
CA LEU A 60 -1.86 3.18 13.32
C LEU A 60 -1.54 1.81 12.70
N ILE A 61 -2.57 1.06 12.34
CA ILE A 61 -2.42 -0.22 11.66
C ILE A 61 -2.99 -0.14 10.25
N LEU A 62 -2.16 -0.54 9.28
CA LEU A 62 -2.52 -0.70 7.88
C LEU A 62 -2.46 -2.20 7.54
N PRO A 63 -3.61 -2.89 7.45
CA PRO A 63 -3.66 -4.29 7.00
C PRO A 63 -3.11 -4.47 5.60
N GLY A 64 -2.87 -5.71 5.22
CA GLY A 64 -2.50 -6.05 3.84
C GLY A 64 -3.50 -5.48 2.83
N MET A 65 -2.99 -5.10 1.67
CA MET A 65 -3.76 -4.51 0.58
C MET A 65 -4.98 -5.36 0.20
N GLN A 66 -6.10 -4.68 0.00
CA GLN A 66 -7.32 -5.28 -0.50
C GLN A 66 -7.71 -4.69 -1.87
N CYS A 67 -7.81 -5.54 -2.89
CA CYS A 67 -8.30 -5.10 -4.19
C CYS A 67 -9.78 -4.69 -4.09
N ILE A 68 -10.13 -3.55 -4.69
CA ILE A 68 -11.50 -3.02 -4.72
C ILE A 68 -12.45 -3.92 -5.52
N ARG A 69 -11.90 -4.65 -6.49
CA ARG A 69 -12.59 -5.70 -7.23
C ARG A 69 -12.04 -7.04 -6.81
N ASP A 70 -12.93 -7.96 -6.45
CA ASP A 70 -12.57 -9.35 -6.17
C ASP A 70 -12.06 -10.02 -7.46
N PRO A 71 -10.79 -10.43 -7.53
CA PRO A 71 -10.24 -11.04 -8.74
C PRO A 71 -10.84 -12.42 -9.05
N LEU A 72 -11.35 -13.12 -8.04
CA LEU A 72 -12.03 -14.41 -8.15
C LEU A 72 -13.53 -14.30 -7.83
N GLY A 73 -14.11 -13.13 -8.08
CA GLY A 73 -15.44 -12.75 -7.65
C GLY A 73 -16.53 -13.70 -8.11
N ILE A 74 -17.35 -14.15 -7.17
CA ILE A 74 -18.59 -14.88 -7.45
C ILE A 74 -19.49 -13.98 -8.33
N PRO A 75 -20.19 -14.54 -9.33
CA PRO A 75 -21.14 -13.78 -10.12
C PRO A 75 -22.11 -12.97 -9.24
N GLY A 76 -22.21 -11.65 -9.49
CA GLY A 76 -22.99 -10.74 -8.68
C GLY A 76 -22.30 -10.12 -7.46
N ARG A 77 -21.09 -10.58 -7.10
CA ARG A 77 -20.29 -10.03 -5.99
C ARG A 77 -18.87 -9.67 -6.44
N LYS A 78 -18.77 -8.93 -7.53
CA LYS A 78 -17.46 -8.56 -8.12
C LYS A 78 -16.73 -7.42 -7.38
N TRP A 79 -17.45 -6.63 -6.60
CA TRP A 79 -16.90 -5.48 -5.89
C TRP A 79 -16.89 -5.73 -4.39
N LEU A 80 -15.83 -5.28 -3.72
CA LEU A 80 -15.63 -5.45 -2.28
C LEU A 80 -16.85 -4.99 -1.47
N TYR A 81 -17.42 -3.84 -1.79
CA TYR A 81 -18.59 -3.29 -1.09
C TYR A 81 -19.86 -4.16 -1.16
N GLN A 82 -19.90 -5.19 -2.02
CA GLN A 82 -21.08 -6.06 -2.19
C GLN A 82 -21.16 -7.20 -1.16
N ASN A 83 -20.15 -7.37 -0.31
CA ASN A 83 -20.11 -8.41 0.72
C ASN A 83 -20.53 -7.88 2.10
N ASP A 84 -21.85 -7.78 2.33
CA ASP A 84 -22.39 -7.23 3.59
C ASP A 84 -21.98 -8.02 4.84
N GLN A 85 -21.87 -9.35 4.74
CA GLN A 85 -21.49 -10.20 5.88
C GLN A 85 -20.08 -9.86 6.38
N MET A 86 -19.16 -9.60 5.48
CA MET A 86 -17.77 -9.21 5.80
C MET A 86 -17.75 -7.89 6.58
N PHE A 87 -18.52 -6.88 6.16
CA PHE A 87 -18.59 -5.59 6.87
C PHE A 87 -19.27 -5.70 8.23
N LYS A 88 -20.23 -6.63 8.40
CA LYS A 88 -20.82 -6.92 9.71
C LYS A 88 -19.77 -7.48 10.68
N GLN A 89 -18.99 -8.46 10.25
CA GLN A 89 -17.91 -9.04 11.05
C GLN A 89 -16.80 -8.00 11.36
N LEU A 90 -16.46 -7.16 10.39
CA LEU A 90 -15.53 -6.04 10.61
C LEU A 90 -16.05 -5.10 11.70
N LYS A 91 -17.33 -4.75 11.68
CA LYS A 91 -17.91 -3.88 12.70
C LYS A 91 -17.81 -4.47 14.11
N GLU A 92 -18.03 -5.78 14.26
CA GLU A 92 -17.85 -6.49 15.52
C GLU A 92 -16.39 -6.45 15.98
N TYR A 93 -15.45 -6.68 15.05
CA TYR A 93 -14.00 -6.59 15.31
C TYR A 93 -13.56 -5.19 15.74
N MET A 94 -14.07 -4.12 15.11
CA MET A 94 -13.69 -2.74 15.43
C MET A 94 -14.02 -2.34 16.87
N VAL A 95 -15.06 -2.93 17.49
CA VAL A 95 -15.39 -2.70 18.90
C VAL A 95 -14.24 -3.14 19.82
N GLU A 96 -13.66 -4.31 19.56
CA GLU A 96 -12.51 -4.81 20.34
C GLU A 96 -11.21 -4.06 19.97
N PHE A 97 -11.02 -3.80 18.68
CA PHE A 97 -9.84 -3.10 18.20
C PHE A 97 -9.68 -1.72 18.84
N HIS A 98 -10.75 -0.93 18.92
CA HIS A 98 -10.71 0.42 19.50
C HIS A 98 -10.38 0.45 21.00
N LYS A 99 -10.59 -0.64 21.75
CA LYS A 99 -10.17 -0.73 23.17
C LYS A 99 -8.65 -0.58 23.34
N THR A 100 -7.87 -0.85 22.30
CA THR A 100 -6.40 -0.70 22.30
C THR A 100 -5.95 0.76 22.17
N GLY A 101 -6.85 1.66 21.76
CA GLY A 101 -6.54 3.05 21.41
C GLY A 101 -5.78 3.21 20.09
N ALA A 102 -5.50 2.14 19.36
CA ALA A 102 -4.95 2.20 18.01
C ALA A 102 -6.01 2.61 16.99
N LYS A 103 -5.57 3.08 15.83
CA LYS A 103 -6.40 3.38 14.67
C LYS A 103 -6.18 2.38 13.54
N LEU A 104 -7.24 2.10 12.78
CA LEU A 104 -7.21 1.18 11.65
C LEU A 104 -7.58 1.92 10.37
N PHE A 105 -6.67 1.90 9.39
CA PHE A 105 -6.97 2.35 8.02
C PHE A 105 -6.85 1.16 7.08
N ILE A 106 -7.92 0.84 6.36
CA ILE A 106 -7.91 -0.27 5.39
C ILE A 106 -7.22 0.19 4.11
N GLN A 107 -6.17 -0.54 3.69
CA GLN A 107 -5.50 -0.26 2.43
C GLN A 107 -6.30 -0.86 1.27
N LEU A 108 -6.74 0.01 0.34
CA LEU A 108 -7.52 -0.34 -0.85
C LEU A 108 -6.68 -0.15 -2.11
N ALA A 109 -6.80 -1.06 -3.07
CA ALA A 109 -6.10 -1.01 -4.34
C ALA A 109 -7.03 -1.20 -5.54
N ALA A 110 -6.70 -0.55 -6.63
CA ALA A 110 -7.36 -0.76 -7.93
C ALA A 110 -6.96 -2.09 -8.59
N GLY A 111 -5.82 -2.66 -8.17
CA GLY A 111 -5.23 -3.89 -8.69
C GLY A 111 -3.76 -3.71 -9.07
N MET A 112 -3.15 -4.79 -9.50
CA MET A 112 -1.72 -4.82 -9.85
C MET A 112 -1.43 -4.39 -11.29
N GLY A 113 -2.46 -4.43 -12.16
CA GLY A 113 -2.29 -4.10 -13.58
C GLY A 113 -1.23 -4.99 -14.25
N ARG A 114 -0.35 -4.39 -15.07
CA ARG A 114 0.78 -5.12 -15.71
C ARG A 114 1.71 -5.84 -14.74
N SER A 115 1.71 -5.45 -13.47
CA SER A 115 2.55 -6.06 -12.44
C SER A 115 1.96 -7.34 -11.85
N MET A 116 0.75 -7.74 -12.26
CA MET A 116 0.15 -9.02 -11.83
C MET A 116 1.00 -10.19 -12.31
N ALA A 117 1.42 -11.03 -11.36
CA ALA A 117 2.14 -12.26 -11.68
C ALA A 117 1.17 -13.29 -12.26
N ILE A 118 1.45 -13.74 -13.50
CA ILE A 118 0.65 -14.72 -14.22
C ILE A 118 1.49 -15.92 -14.63
N ASN A 119 0.87 -17.11 -14.58
CA ASN A 119 1.50 -18.35 -15.02
C ASN A 119 0.45 -19.35 -15.53
N GLY A 120 0.91 -20.44 -16.16
CA GLY A 120 0.05 -21.56 -16.60
C GLY A 120 -1.24 -21.10 -17.30
N TRP A 121 -2.38 -21.49 -16.76
CA TRP A 121 -3.71 -21.20 -17.32
C TRP A 121 -4.02 -19.69 -17.41
N MET A 122 -3.50 -18.88 -16.51
CA MET A 122 -3.68 -17.43 -16.57
C MET A 122 -3.01 -16.85 -17.82
N THR A 123 -1.81 -17.30 -18.16
CA THR A 123 -1.11 -16.87 -19.39
C THR A 123 -1.89 -17.25 -20.63
N MET A 124 -2.51 -18.44 -20.67
CA MET A 124 -3.36 -18.86 -21.78
C MET A 124 -4.59 -17.94 -21.91
N LEU A 125 -5.27 -17.63 -20.82
CA LEU A 125 -6.43 -16.72 -20.85
C LEU A 125 -6.04 -15.28 -21.21
N ALA A 126 -4.91 -14.80 -20.70
CA ALA A 126 -4.41 -13.46 -21.02
C ALA A 126 -4.15 -13.28 -22.53
N LYS A 127 -3.65 -14.33 -23.22
CA LYS A 127 -3.35 -14.33 -24.64
C LYS A 127 -4.53 -14.65 -25.56
N ASN A 128 -5.62 -15.21 -25.03
CA ASN A 128 -6.74 -15.69 -25.83
C ASN A 128 -8.05 -15.00 -25.46
N ASN A 129 -8.44 -14.00 -26.27
CA ASN A 129 -9.64 -13.21 -26.05
C ASN A 129 -10.91 -14.05 -25.99
N PHE A 130 -11.03 -15.10 -26.82
CA PHE A 130 -12.21 -15.95 -26.86
C PHE A 130 -12.34 -16.78 -25.60
N LEU A 131 -11.27 -17.45 -25.17
CA LEU A 131 -11.26 -18.24 -23.94
C LEU A 131 -11.47 -17.35 -22.72
N ASN A 132 -10.79 -16.19 -22.63
CA ASN A 132 -10.98 -15.26 -21.51
C ASN A 132 -12.42 -14.79 -21.43
N LYS A 133 -13.08 -14.50 -22.59
CA LYS A 133 -14.48 -14.08 -22.62
C LYS A 133 -15.44 -15.15 -22.09
N ILE A 134 -15.19 -16.42 -22.36
CA ILE A 134 -16.01 -17.53 -21.85
C ILE A 134 -15.88 -17.64 -20.31
N VAL A 135 -14.67 -17.47 -19.77
CA VAL A 135 -14.38 -17.65 -18.35
C VAL A 135 -14.59 -16.36 -17.54
N SER A 136 -14.64 -15.20 -18.19
CA SER A 136 -14.71 -13.88 -17.56
C SER A 136 -15.87 -13.64 -16.57
N PRO A 137 -17.01 -14.36 -16.62
CA PRO A 137 -17.99 -14.28 -15.54
C PRO A 137 -17.46 -14.73 -14.17
N ILE A 138 -16.47 -15.65 -14.16
CA ILE A 138 -15.84 -16.18 -12.94
C ILE A 138 -14.50 -15.47 -12.69
N VAL A 139 -13.61 -15.48 -13.68
CA VAL A 139 -12.30 -14.84 -13.60
C VAL A 139 -11.95 -14.18 -14.92
N ASP A 140 -11.66 -12.88 -14.89
CA ASP A 140 -11.27 -12.10 -16.07
C ASP A 140 -9.79 -11.72 -15.98
N VAL A 141 -8.92 -12.59 -16.50
CA VAL A 141 -7.47 -12.41 -16.43
C VAL A 141 -7.02 -11.17 -17.20
N GLN A 142 -7.66 -10.86 -18.34
CA GLN A 142 -7.33 -9.66 -19.11
C GLN A 142 -7.69 -8.37 -18.37
N TYR A 143 -8.75 -8.39 -17.57
CA TYR A 143 -9.08 -7.26 -16.69
C TYR A 143 -8.11 -7.16 -15.51
N ILE A 144 -7.75 -8.28 -14.87
CA ILE A 144 -6.82 -8.33 -13.74
C ILE A 144 -5.44 -7.77 -14.13
N CYS A 145 -5.02 -8.05 -15.39
CA CYS A 145 -3.75 -7.57 -15.95
C CYS A 145 -3.88 -6.24 -16.71
N ALA A 146 -5.09 -5.64 -16.79
CA ALA A 146 -5.30 -4.42 -17.55
C ALA A 146 -4.49 -3.26 -16.95
N SER A 147 -3.95 -2.39 -17.82
CA SER A 147 -3.07 -1.29 -17.47
C SER A 147 -3.63 0.05 -17.96
N ALA A 148 -2.89 1.12 -17.80
CA ALA A 148 -3.20 2.41 -18.41
C ALA A 148 -3.20 2.30 -19.95
N SER A 149 -2.24 1.57 -20.50
CA SER A 149 -2.04 1.40 -21.95
C SER A 149 -1.68 -0.04 -22.28
N GLU A 150 -1.56 -0.34 -23.57
CA GLU A 150 -1.06 -1.62 -24.04
C GLU A 150 0.46 -1.68 -23.81
N VAL A 151 0.85 -2.41 -22.75
CA VAL A 151 2.23 -2.55 -22.30
C VAL A 151 2.52 -4.00 -21.88
N PRO A 152 3.77 -4.47 -21.98
CA PRO A 152 4.13 -5.84 -21.56
C PRO A 152 3.85 -6.09 -20.08
N ASN A 153 3.38 -7.30 -19.77
CA ASN A 153 3.30 -7.76 -18.38
C ASN A 153 4.71 -7.88 -17.79
N ARG A 154 4.87 -7.49 -16.52
CA ARG A 154 6.17 -7.46 -15.81
C ARG A 154 6.86 -8.83 -15.76
N TRP A 155 6.09 -9.91 -15.64
CA TRP A 155 6.59 -11.27 -15.42
C TRP A 155 6.57 -12.14 -16.68
N LYS A 156 5.84 -11.68 -17.71
CA LYS A 156 5.64 -12.37 -19.01
C LYS A 156 5.60 -11.32 -20.12
N GLU A 157 6.76 -10.92 -20.60
CA GLU A 157 6.92 -9.85 -21.61
C GLU A 157 6.17 -10.13 -22.92
N ASP A 158 5.92 -11.41 -23.23
CA ASP A 158 5.15 -11.86 -24.38
C ASP A 158 3.62 -11.80 -24.19
N VAL A 159 3.16 -11.27 -23.05
CA VAL A 159 1.75 -11.00 -22.75
C VAL A 159 1.54 -9.49 -22.63
N MET A 160 0.75 -8.94 -23.54
CA MET A 160 0.40 -7.52 -23.49
C MET A 160 -0.81 -7.30 -22.59
N SER A 161 -0.71 -6.33 -21.68
CA SER A 161 -1.84 -5.82 -20.91
C SER A 161 -2.72 -4.98 -21.81
N ARG A 162 -4.04 -5.15 -21.75
CA ARG A 162 -4.94 -4.23 -22.46
C ARG A 162 -5.15 -2.93 -21.67
N PRO A 163 -5.43 -1.81 -22.33
CA PRO A 163 -5.84 -0.59 -21.64
C PRO A 163 -7.20 -0.77 -20.96
N LEU A 164 -7.38 -0.17 -19.78
CA LEU A 164 -8.70 -0.01 -19.18
C LEU A 164 -9.54 0.96 -20.02
N THR A 165 -10.83 0.65 -20.17
CA THR A 165 -11.79 1.60 -20.74
C THR A 165 -12.10 2.71 -19.73
N VAL A 166 -12.55 3.88 -20.22
CA VAL A 166 -13.01 4.98 -19.37
C VAL A 166 -14.12 4.52 -18.41
N LYS A 167 -15.04 3.68 -18.91
CA LYS A 167 -16.11 3.12 -18.06
C LYS A 167 -15.57 2.25 -16.92
N GLU A 168 -14.60 1.39 -17.18
CA GLU A 168 -13.99 0.56 -16.13
C GLU A 168 -13.29 1.41 -15.07
N ILE A 169 -12.62 2.50 -15.47
CA ILE A 169 -12.00 3.45 -14.54
C ILE A 169 -13.08 4.09 -13.65
N GLN A 170 -14.15 4.58 -14.23
CA GLN A 170 -15.25 5.21 -13.51
C GLN A 170 -15.97 4.23 -12.56
N ASP A 171 -16.18 2.99 -13.00
CA ASP A 171 -16.75 1.92 -12.17
C ASP A 171 -15.85 1.64 -10.94
N MET A 172 -14.51 1.65 -11.11
CA MET A 172 -13.56 1.52 -10.01
C MET A 172 -13.64 2.72 -9.05
N VAL A 173 -13.61 3.95 -9.56
CA VAL A 173 -13.73 5.17 -8.75
C VAL A 173 -14.98 5.10 -7.87
N HIS A 174 -16.11 4.76 -8.47
CA HIS A 174 -17.37 4.61 -7.76
C HIS A 174 -17.32 3.50 -6.68
N ALA A 175 -16.65 2.38 -6.99
CA ALA A 175 -16.49 1.28 -6.05
C ALA A 175 -15.60 1.66 -4.85
N PHE A 176 -14.56 2.47 -5.03
CA PHE A 176 -13.77 3.03 -3.92
C PHE A 176 -14.65 3.83 -2.97
N GLY A 177 -15.46 4.74 -3.48
CA GLY A 177 -16.37 5.54 -2.66
C GLY A 177 -17.38 4.70 -1.89
N LYS A 178 -18.04 3.73 -2.56
CA LYS A 178 -18.98 2.80 -1.90
C LYS A 178 -18.32 1.96 -0.81
N THR A 179 -17.11 1.47 -1.08
CA THR A 179 -16.37 0.67 -0.10
C THR A 179 -15.98 1.52 1.11
N ALA A 180 -15.43 2.71 0.90
CA ALA A 180 -15.06 3.62 1.98
C ALA A 180 -16.27 4.00 2.85
N LYS A 181 -17.44 4.23 2.25
CA LYS A 181 -18.69 4.46 2.98
C LYS A 181 -19.05 3.30 3.90
N LYS A 182 -18.92 2.04 3.42
CA LYS A 182 -19.17 0.84 4.23
C LYS A 182 -18.13 0.63 5.33
N LEU A 183 -16.85 0.90 5.02
CA LEU A 183 -15.77 0.84 6.01
C LEU A 183 -16.01 1.85 7.14
N ARG A 184 -16.35 3.09 6.82
CA ARG A 184 -16.73 4.10 7.83
C ARG A 184 -17.91 3.64 8.68
N ALA A 185 -18.95 3.09 8.07
CA ALA A 185 -20.14 2.57 8.78
C ALA A 185 -19.81 1.36 9.66
N ALA A 186 -18.76 0.62 9.36
CA ALA A 186 -18.24 -0.47 10.19
C ALA A 186 -17.31 0.02 11.31
N GLY A 187 -17.03 1.32 11.42
CA GLY A 187 -16.20 1.90 12.46
C GLY A 187 -14.71 2.00 12.13
N VAL A 188 -14.31 1.78 10.87
CA VAL A 188 -12.93 1.97 10.41
C VAL A 188 -12.58 3.45 10.46
N ASP A 189 -11.38 3.79 10.92
CA ASP A 189 -10.97 5.17 11.19
C ASP A 189 -10.55 5.95 9.93
N GLY A 190 -10.19 5.26 8.83
CA GLY A 190 -9.81 5.84 7.56
C GLY A 190 -9.47 4.78 6.52
N VAL A 191 -9.02 5.21 5.36
CA VAL A 191 -8.50 4.31 4.31
C VAL A 191 -7.13 4.77 3.84
N GLU A 192 -6.30 3.84 3.40
CA GLU A 192 -5.11 4.13 2.61
C GLU A 192 -5.33 3.64 1.19
N ILE A 193 -5.02 4.46 0.20
CA ILE A 193 -5.07 4.06 -1.19
C ILE A 193 -3.69 3.56 -1.60
N HIS A 194 -3.61 2.30 -2.01
CA HIS A 194 -2.40 1.72 -2.60
C HIS A 194 -2.33 2.11 -4.06
N ALA A 195 -1.82 3.30 -4.32
CA ALA A 195 -2.05 3.97 -5.56
C ALA A 195 -0.77 4.27 -6.33
N VAL A 196 -0.11 5.32 -5.99
CA VAL A 196 1.04 5.86 -6.70
C VAL A 196 2.29 5.21 -6.10
N HIS A 197 2.34 3.87 -6.17
CA HIS A 197 3.31 3.04 -5.45
C HIS A 197 3.64 1.75 -6.20
N GLU A 198 4.89 1.35 -6.21
CA GLU A 198 5.46 0.10 -6.72
C GLU A 198 5.11 -0.27 -8.18
N GLY A 199 4.60 0.66 -8.97
CA GLY A 199 4.16 0.34 -10.34
C GLY A 199 2.89 -0.50 -10.40
N TYR A 200 2.03 -0.46 -9.35
CA TYR A 200 0.67 -0.99 -9.40
C TYR A 200 -0.22 -0.17 -10.34
N LEU A 201 -1.46 -0.59 -10.52
CA LEU A 201 -2.32 -0.06 -11.59
C LEU A 201 -2.43 1.47 -11.58
N LEU A 202 -2.64 2.11 -10.43
CA LEU A 202 -2.75 3.57 -10.36
C LEU A 202 -1.41 4.26 -10.67
N ASP A 203 -0.30 3.67 -10.25
CA ASP A 203 1.03 4.17 -10.57
C ASP A 203 1.32 4.08 -12.08
N GLN A 204 0.82 3.03 -12.77
CA GLN A 204 0.90 2.89 -14.22
C GLN A 204 0.16 4.01 -14.97
N PHE A 205 -0.87 4.60 -14.35
CA PHE A 205 -1.54 5.79 -14.90
C PHE A 205 -0.72 7.06 -14.73
N THR A 206 -0.03 7.21 -13.61
CA THR A 206 0.71 8.45 -13.31
C THR A 206 2.02 8.58 -14.07
N MET A 207 2.67 7.47 -14.44
CA MET A 207 3.96 7.47 -15.14
C MET A 207 3.81 7.64 -16.65
N ALA A 208 4.48 8.63 -17.22
CA ALA A 208 4.42 8.97 -18.64
C ALA A 208 4.89 7.83 -19.56
N ASN A 209 5.91 7.08 -19.12
CA ASN A 209 6.48 5.97 -19.86
C ASN A 209 5.59 4.71 -19.93
N TRP A 210 4.55 4.62 -19.09
CA TRP A 210 3.58 3.51 -19.10
C TRP A 210 2.19 3.95 -19.55
N ASN A 211 1.92 5.26 -19.51
CA ASN A 211 0.63 5.82 -19.88
C ASN A 211 0.69 6.55 -21.24
N HIS A 212 0.37 5.83 -22.31
CA HIS A 212 0.33 6.36 -23.67
C HIS A 212 -1.10 6.70 -24.13
N ARG A 213 -2.02 6.92 -23.17
CA ARG A 213 -3.42 7.27 -23.47
C ARG A 213 -3.54 8.64 -24.09
N THR A 214 -4.53 8.77 -24.97
CA THR A 214 -4.88 10.04 -25.64
C THR A 214 -6.21 10.62 -25.15
N ASP A 215 -6.86 9.93 -24.20
CA ASP A 215 -8.08 10.41 -23.54
C ASP A 215 -7.76 11.22 -22.27
N GLN A 216 -8.80 11.54 -21.50
CA GLN A 216 -8.70 12.36 -20.28
C GLN A 216 -7.84 11.77 -19.16
N TYR A 217 -7.37 10.54 -19.27
CA TYR A 217 -6.51 9.87 -18.30
C TYR A 217 -5.04 9.74 -18.76
N GLY A 218 -4.64 10.43 -19.85
CA GLY A 218 -3.28 10.38 -20.39
C GLY A 218 -2.81 11.72 -20.94
N GLY A 219 -1.55 11.77 -21.37
CA GLY A 219 -0.89 12.96 -21.88
C GLY A 219 -0.37 13.87 -20.76
N SER A 220 -1.07 14.95 -20.41
CA SER A 220 -0.62 15.92 -19.42
C SER A 220 -0.46 15.31 -18.02
N PHE A 221 0.31 15.98 -17.17
CA PHE A 221 0.46 15.59 -15.76
C PHE A 221 -0.90 15.45 -15.07
N GLU A 222 -1.78 16.44 -15.20
CA GLU A 222 -3.09 16.47 -14.56
C GLU A 222 -3.97 15.30 -15.03
N ASN A 223 -3.91 14.95 -16.30
CA ASN A 223 -4.64 13.81 -16.84
C ASN A 223 -4.09 12.47 -16.34
N ARG A 224 -2.78 12.33 -16.26
CA ARG A 224 -2.14 11.11 -15.71
C ARG A 224 -2.49 10.90 -14.23
N PHE A 225 -2.60 11.98 -13.46
CA PHE A 225 -2.97 11.95 -12.05
C PHE A 225 -4.49 12.02 -11.80
N ARG A 226 -5.31 12.13 -12.83
CA ARG A 226 -6.77 12.22 -12.72
C ARG A 226 -7.40 11.04 -11.97
N PHE A 227 -6.96 9.82 -12.25
CA PHE A 227 -7.55 8.63 -11.64
C PHE A 227 -7.38 8.61 -10.11
N PRO A 228 -6.19 8.75 -9.52
CA PRO A 228 -6.06 8.86 -8.05
C PRO A 228 -6.79 10.09 -7.47
N VAL A 229 -6.88 11.20 -8.19
CA VAL A 229 -7.65 12.39 -7.76
C VAL A 229 -9.15 12.08 -7.69
N GLU A 230 -9.73 11.48 -8.73
CA GLU A 230 -11.15 11.11 -8.75
C GLU A 230 -11.48 10.10 -7.63
N ILE A 231 -10.56 9.19 -7.29
CA ILE A 231 -10.72 8.24 -6.18
C ILE A 231 -10.87 8.97 -4.85
N VAL A 232 -9.95 9.87 -4.49
CA VAL A 232 -10.03 10.56 -3.21
C VAL A 232 -11.26 11.45 -3.12
N GLN A 233 -11.60 12.15 -4.19
CA GLN A 233 -12.80 12.99 -4.27
C GLN A 233 -14.08 12.17 -4.09
N GLU A 234 -14.17 11.01 -4.73
CA GLU A 234 -15.33 10.13 -4.62
C GLU A 234 -15.45 9.50 -3.22
N ILE A 235 -14.32 9.14 -2.59
CA ILE A 235 -14.30 8.69 -1.20
C ILE A 235 -14.82 9.80 -0.28
N LYS A 236 -14.31 11.02 -0.39
CA LYS A 236 -14.75 12.17 0.39
C LYS A 236 -16.24 12.47 0.18
N ARG A 237 -16.72 12.35 -1.05
CA ARG A 237 -18.14 12.54 -1.39
C ARG A 237 -19.05 11.49 -0.75
N GLN A 238 -18.66 10.22 -0.74
CA GLN A 238 -19.52 9.12 -0.27
C GLN A 238 -19.36 8.78 1.21
N ALA A 239 -18.12 8.79 1.70
CA ALA A 239 -17.82 8.45 3.10
C ALA A 239 -17.84 9.69 4.02
N GLY A 240 -17.79 10.91 3.47
CA GLY A 240 -17.76 12.18 4.19
C GLY A 240 -16.43 12.91 4.01
N ALA A 241 -16.48 14.24 3.92
CA ALA A 241 -15.31 15.09 3.70
C ALA A 241 -14.26 14.97 4.82
N ASP A 242 -14.69 14.62 6.01
CA ASP A 242 -13.88 14.44 7.21
C ASP A 242 -13.27 13.03 7.36
N PHE A 243 -13.66 12.05 6.50
CA PHE A 243 -13.11 10.69 6.55
C PHE A 243 -11.68 10.67 5.99
N PRO A 244 -10.64 10.33 6.80
CA PRO A 244 -9.26 10.40 6.36
C PRO A 244 -8.91 9.45 5.23
N VAL A 245 -8.14 9.95 4.27
CA VAL A 245 -7.61 9.17 3.14
C VAL A 245 -6.09 9.33 3.06
N SER A 246 -5.36 8.30 3.41
CA SER A 246 -3.91 8.22 3.23
C SER A 246 -3.57 7.72 1.82
N LEU A 247 -2.39 8.06 1.33
CA LEU A 247 -1.85 7.55 0.07
C LEU A 247 -0.55 6.80 0.33
N ARG A 248 -0.46 5.54 -0.12
CA ARG A 248 0.81 4.84 -0.23
C ARG A 248 1.53 5.36 -1.47
N TYR A 249 2.74 5.92 -1.31
CA TYR A 249 3.38 6.76 -2.31
C TYR A 249 4.87 6.40 -2.49
N SER A 250 5.27 6.07 -3.73
CA SER A 250 6.69 5.98 -4.12
C SER A 250 7.19 7.35 -4.57
N VAL A 251 8.15 7.91 -3.83
CA VAL A 251 8.71 9.23 -4.12
C VAL A 251 9.46 9.22 -5.45
N VAL A 252 10.41 8.29 -5.61
CA VAL A 252 11.15 8.10 -6.85
C VAL A 252 11.06 6.64 -7.29
N SER A 253 10.86 6.41 -8.58
CA SER A 253 10.66 5.05 -9.13
C SER A 253 11.91 4.18 -9.07
N LYS A 254 13.11 4.78 -9.08
CA LYS A 254 14.40 4.06 -9.06
C LYS A 254 14.58 3.09 -10.22
N THR A 255 14.11 3.46 -11.40
CA THR A 255 14.18 2.66 -12.62
C THR A 255 15.07 3.31 -13.67
N LYS A 256 16.00 2.53 -14.25
CA LYS A 256 16.91 2.97 -15.32
C LYS A 256 16.36 2.71 -16.71
N ALA A 257 15.52 1.71 -16.83
CA ALA A 257 14.89 1.29 -18.07
C ALA A 257 13.76 0.30 -17.76
N TRP A 258 13.07 -0.14 -18.78
CA TRP A 258 12.06 -1.20 -18.68
C TRP A 258 12.62 -2.46 -18.02
N GLY A 259 12.05 -2.89 -16.90
CA GLY A 259 12.48 -4.06 -16.14
C GLY A 259 13.82 -3.91 -15.39
N LYS A 260 14.42 -2.71 -15.33
CA LYS A 260 15.74 -2.49 -14.74
C LYS A 260 15.72 -1.42 -13.66
N GLY A 261 15.86 -1.82 -12.41
CA GLY A 261 15.98 -0.92 -11.27
C GLY A 261 17.42 -0.43 -11.06
N ALA A 262 17.59 0.70 -10.36
CA ALA A 262 18.86 1.27 -9.92
C ALA A 262 19.19 0.81 -8.49
N MET A 263 20.42 0.37 -8.26
CA MET A 263 20.95 0.04 -6.93
C MET A 263 21.29 1.32 -6.13
N PRO A 264 21.42 1.26 -4.80
CA PRO A 264 21.71 2.44 -3.97
C PRO A 264 23.01 3.18 -4.33
N TYR A 265 23.98 2.46 -4.86
CA TYR A 265 25.28 3.01 -5.30
C TYR A 265 25.28 3.52 -6.74
N GLU A 266 24.20 3.30 -7.49
CA GLU A 266 24.03 3.81 -8.85
C GLU A 266 23.28 5.14 -8.79
N THR A 267 24.03 6.23 -8.84
CA THR A 267 23.49 7.61 -8.76
C THR A 267 23.48 8.34 -10.10
N ASP A 268 24.29 7.86 -11.05
CA ASP A 268 24.41 8.44 -12.39
C ASP A 268 23.55 7.66 -13.40
N PHE A 269 22.25 7.95 -13.42
CA PHE A 269 21.30 7.40 -14.40
C PHE A 269 20.13 8.39 -14.61
N GLU A 270 19.57 8.38 -15.79
CA GLU A 270 18.32 9.06 -16.08
C GLU A 270 17.14 8.23 -15.54
N GLU A 271 16.29 8.84 -14.71
CA GLU A 271 15.12 8.15 -14.14
C GLU A 271 14.10 7.88 -15.25
N PHE A 272 13.82 6.59 -15.48
CA PHE A 272 12.85 6.15 -16.46
C PHE A 272 11.39 6.28 -15.98
N GLY A 273 11.16 6.26 -14.66
CA GLY A 273 9.86 6.40 -14.04
C GLY A 273 9.55 7.81 -13.54
N ARG A 274 9.05 7.91 -12.30
CA ARG A 274 8.86 9.20 -11.61
C ARG A 274 10.17 9.63 -11.01
N ASP A 275 10.62 10.83 -11.37
CA ASP A 275 11.73 11.52 -10.75
C ASP A 275 11.31 12.39 -9.56
N MET A 276 12.28 13.05 -8.93
CA MET A 276 12.02 13.93 -7.78
C MET A 276 11.21 15.17 -8.19
N ALA A 277 11.47 15.76 -9.32
CA ALA A 277 10.78 16.97 -9.78
C ALA A 277 9.28 16.73 -10.04
N GLU A 278 8.94 15.59 -10.67
CA GLU A 278 7.52 15.20 -10.80
C GLU A 278 6.91 14.89 -9.44
N SER A 279 7.67 14.29 -8.52
CA SER A 279 7.20 13.93 -7.18
C SER A 279 6.87 15.15 -6.31
N GLU A 280 7.69 16.20 -6.37
CA GLU A 280 7.43 17.49 -5.71
C GLU A 280 6.09 18.09 -6.15
N LYS A 281 5.84 18.12 -7.45
CA LYS A 281 4.57 18.58 -8.01
C LYS A 281 3.41 17.67 -7.60
N ALA A 282 3.62 16.35 -7.64
CA ALA A 282 2.59 15.35 -7.39
C ALA A 282 2.11 15.35 -5.94
N VAL A 283 3.02 15.43 -4.96
CA VAL A 283 2.63 15.39 -3.54
C VAL A 283 1.78 16.60 -3.17
N LYS A 284 2.11 17.79 -3.69
CA LYS A 284 1.28 18.98 -3.53
C LYS A 284 -0.08 18.81 -4.19
N TYR A 285 -0.11 18.41 -5.46
CA TYR A 285 -1.33 18.26 -6.25
C TYR A 285 -2.30 17.25 -5.64
N LEU A 286 -1.80 16.11 -5.14
CA LEU A 286 -2.58 15.07 -4.50
C LEU A 286 -3.07 15.50 -3.09
N GLY A 287 -2.24 16.23 -2.34
CA GLY A 287 -2.65 16.82 -1.06
C GLY A 287 -3.79 17.83 -1.23
N ASP A 288 -3.69 18.72 -2.22
CA ASP A 288 -4.73 19.70 -2.57
C ASP A 288 -6.02 19.01 -3.06
N ALA A 289 -5.91 17.84 -3.69
CA ALA A 289 -7.04 17.04 -4.16
C ALA A 289 -7.83 16.35 -3.03
N GLY A 290 -7.24 16.20 -1.83
CA GLY A 290 -7.93 15.68 -0.64
C GLY A 290 -7.28 14.50 0.07
N TYR A 291 -6.06 14.10 -0.30
CA TYR A 291 -5.29 13.14 0.51
C TYR A 291 -4.81 13.80 1.80
N ASP A 292 -4.96 13.10 2.92
CA ASP A 292 -4.69 13.63 4.26
C ASP A 292 -3.33 13.20 4.83
N MET A 293 -2.63 12.25 4.19
CA MET A 293 -1.34 11.72 4.59
C MET A 293 -0.64 11.05 3.41
N PHE A 294 0.68 11.09 3.40
CA PHE A 294 1.55 10.33 2.50
C PHE A 294 2.38 9.30 3.28
N ASN A 295 2.22 8.02 2.97
CA ASN A 295 3.01 6.92 3.51
C ASN A 295 4.05 6.53 2.45
N CYS A 296 5.27 7.01 2.59
CA CYS A 296 6.28 7.11 1.55
C CYS A 296 7.37 6.05 1.63
N ASP A 297 7.86 5.65 0.47
CA ASP A 297 9.13 4.99 0.21
C ASP A 297 9.59 5.30 -1.22
N ASN A 298 10.46 4.46 -1.81
CA ASN A 298 10.86 4.53 -3.20
C ASN A 298 10.65 3.18 -3.91
N GLY A 299 10.78 3.20 -5.22
CA GLY A 299 10.85 2.01 -6.06
C GLY A 299 9.53 1.64 -6.73
N THR A 300 9.68 0.72 -7.66
CA THR A 300 8.61 0.04 -8.39
C THR A 300 8.87 -1.46 -8.36
N TYR A 301 8.03 -2.29 -9.01
CA TYR A 301 8.35 -3.70 -9.19
C TYR A 301 9.65 -3.95 -9.97
N ASP A 302 10.09 -2.99 -10.78
CA ASP A 302 11.37 -3.07 -11.48
C ASP A 302 12.55 -2.77 -10.55
N ALA A 303 12.30 -2.07 -9.43
CA ALA A 303 13.24 -1.71 -8.37
C ALA A 303 12.68 -2.06 -6.98
N TRP A 304 12.01 -3.20 -6.83
CA TRP A 304 11.25 -3.62 -5.64
C TRP A 304 12.07 -3.64 -4.34
N TYR A 305 13.37 -3.76 -4.43
CA TYR A 305 14.28 -3.74 -3.28
C TYR A 305 14.40 -2.36 -2.61
N TRP A 306 13.86 -1.31 -3.19
CA TRP A 306 13.70 -0.02 -2.51
C TRP A 306 12.44 0.02 -1.64
N ALA A 307 11.32 -0.49 -2.13
CA ALA A 307 10.07 -0.57 -1.36
C ALA A 307 10.13 -1.65 -0.26
N HIS A 308 10.86 -2.74 -0.52
CA HIS A 308 11.04 -3.86 0.41
C HIS A 308 12.53 -4.14 0.66
N PRO A 309 13.28 -3.23 1.31
CA PRO A 309 14.74 -3.30 1.34
C PRO A 309 15.27 -4.59 2.01
N PRO A 310 16.02 -5.44 1.26
CA PRO A 310 16.67 -6.64 1.80
C PRO A 310 17.96 -6.29 2.56
N GLN A 311 18.70 -7.33 3.00
CA GLN A 311 19.87 -7.16 3.86
C GLN A 311 20.99 -6.30 3.23
N TYR A 312 21.16 -6.35 1.91
CA TYR A 312 22.20 -5.59 1.21
C TYR A 312 21.86 -4.10 0.96
N MET A 313 20.61 -3.69 1.19
CA MET A 313 20.22 -2.28 1.13
C MET A 313 20.67 -1.53 2.39
N PRO A 314 21.03 -0.24 2.30
CA PRO A 314 21.35 0.57 3.47
C PRO A 314 20.18 0.71 4.45
N ASP A 315 20.48 0.90 5.73
CA ASP A 315 19.47 1.35 6.69
C ASP A 315 18.99 2.75 6.31
N ASN A 316 17.70 3.01 6.55
CA ASN A 316 17.05 4.29 6.24
C ASN A 316 17.14 4.71 4.76
N CYS A 317 17.26 3.75 3.83
CA CYS A 317 17.54 4.01 2.42
C CYS A 317 16.56 4.93 1.69
N ASN A 318 15.36 5.09 2.23
CA ASN A 318 14.32 5.96 1.65
C ASN A 318 14.23 7.34 2.34
N LEU A 319 14.90 7.51 3.48
CA LEU A 319 14.69 8.65 4.37
C LEU A 319 14.96 10.00 3.70
N GLU A 320 16.09 10.16 3.06
CA GLU A 320 16.51 11.41 2.38
C GLU A 320 15.44 11.89 1.37
N TYR A 321 14.89 10.98 0.59
CA TYR A 321 13.85 11.27 -0.41
C TYR A 321 12.53 11.69 0.24
N VAL A 322 12.18 11.04 1.34
CA VAL A 322 10.94 11.31 2.07
C VAL A 322 11.01 12.63 2.83
N GLU A 323 12.17 12.94 3.44
CA GLU A 323 12.44 14.25 4.07
C GLU A 323 12.38 15.39 3.05
N HIS A 324 12.92 15.17 1.85
CA HIS A 324 12.85 16.14 0.78
C HIS A 324 11.40 16.45 0.42
N ILE A 325 10.58 15.41 0.18
CA ILE A 325 9.16 15.56 -0.20
C ILE A 325 8.33 16.23 0.88
N LYS A 326 8.67 16.06 2.15
CA LYS A 326 7.99 16.73 3.27
C LYS A 326 7.96 18.25 3.12
N ASN A 327 8.93 18.85 2.43
CA ASN A 327 8.98 20.30 2.21
C ASN A 327 7.95 20.81 1.18
N PHE A 328 7.30 19.90 0.43
CA PHE A 328 6.36 20.24 -0.65
C PHE A 328 4.90 19.94 -0.30
N THR A 329 4.62 19.53 0.95
CA THR A 329 3.26 19.26 1.40
C THR A 329 3.06 19.71 2.85
N ASP A 330 1.86 20.18 3.16
CA ASP A 330 1.39 20.46 4.52
C ASP A 330 0.82 19.20 5.21
N LYS A 331 0.68 18.10 4.46
CA LYS A 331 0.14 16.85 4.99
C LYS A 331 1.20 16.07 5.76
N PRO A 332 0.79 15.28 6.76
CA PRO A 332 1.69 14.35 7.43
C PRO A 332 2.36 13.39 6.45
N VAL A 333 3.66 13.11 6.71
CA VAL A 333 4.47 12.19 5.91
C VAL A 333 5.08 11.13 6.82
N ALA A 334 4.87 9.87 6.48
CA ALA A 334 5.53 8.73 7.12
C ALA A 334 6.55 8.11 6.17
N CYS A 335 7.66 7.60 6.73
CA CYS A 335 8.71 6.91 5.97
C CYS A 335 8.73 5.41 6.26
N ALA A 336 8.73 4.61 5.18
CA ALA A 336 8.90 3.16 5.23
C ALA A 336 10.22 2.72 4.57
N GLY A 337 10.69 1.52 4.93
CA GLY A 337 11.86 0.88 4.32
C GLY A 337 13.12 0.91 5.18
N ARG A 338 13.35 -0.18 5.93
CA ARG A 338 14.51 -0.36 6.83
C ARG A 338 14.74 0.81 7.80
N MET A 339 13.68 1.47 8.21
CA MET A 339 13.80 2.57 9.17
C MET A 339 14.32 2.07 10.51
N ASP A 340 15.37 2.73 11.00
CA ASP A 340 15.83 2.61 12.39
C ASP A 340 14.92 3.44 13.29
N PRO A 341 14.36 2.88 14.38
CA PRO A 341 13.44 3.63 15.26
C PRO A 341 14.08 4.81 15.98
N VAL A 342 15.38 4.76 16.27
CA VAL A 342 16.10 5.90 16.91
C VAL A 342 16.23 7.03 15.88
N LYS A 343 16.72 6.70 14.68
CA LYS A 343 16.82 7.69 13.59
C LYS A 343 15.46 8.30 13.26
N ALA A 344 14.40 7.50 13.19
CA ALA A 344 13.05 8.01 13.00
C ALA A 344 12.60 8.97 14.11
N ALA A 345 12.91 8.67 15.37
CA ALA A 345 12.61 9.56 16.49
C ALA A 345 13.34 10.90 16.39
N GLU A 346 14.62 10.90 15.98
CA GLU A 346 15.39 12.13 15.71
C GLU A 346 14.75 12.99 14.64
N GLU A 347 14.36 12.38 13.52
CA GLU A 347 13.76 13.09 12.39
C GLU A 347 12.36 13.64 12.72
N ILE A 348 11.59 12.89 13.50
CA ILE A 348 10.29 13.35 14.01
C ILE A 348 10.49 14.52 14.99
N ALA A 349 11.45 14.45 15.92
CA ALA A 349 11.73 15.54 16.84
C ALA A 349 12.18 16.81 16.11
N ALA A 350 12.88 16.65 14.99
CA ALA A 350 13.34 17.75 14.15
C ALA A 350 12.27 18.29 13.18
N GLY A 351 11.07 17.66 13.13
CA GLY A 351 9.98 18.06 12.23
C GLY A 351 10.19 17.70 10.76
N ARG A 352 11.20 16.86 10.44
CA ARG A 352 11.48 16.40 9.06
C ARG A 352 10.67 15.18 8.66
N LEU A 353 10.02 14.51 9.64
CA LEU A 353 9.15 13.37 9.45
C LEU A 353 8.00 13.45 10.46
N ASP A 354 6.81 12.92 10.13
CA ASP A 354 5.68 12.88 11.06
C ASP A 354 5.50 11.53 11.73
N ALA A 355 5.82 10.44 11.04
CA ALA A 355 5.69 9.08 11.57
C ALA A 355 6.66 8.10 10.90
N VAL A 356 6.91 6.98 11.55
CA VAL A 356 7.68 5.86 11.00
C VAL A 356 6.77 4.69 10.66
N ALA A 357 6.89 4.16 9.43
CA ALA A 357 6.12 3.02 8.97
C ALA A 357 6.98 1.74 8.98
N ILE A 358 6.61 0.80 9.84
CA ILE A 358 7.36 -0.43 10.14
C ILE A 358 6.50 -1.64 9.80
N ALA A 359 7.07 -2.61 9.07
CA ALA A 359 6.37 -3.83 8.68
C ALA A 359 7.01 -5.07 9.30
N ARG A 360 8.14 -5.51 8.77
CA ARG A 360 8.77 -6.80 9.10
C ARG A 360 9.20 -6.95 10.55
N GLN A 361 9.53 -5.86 11.25
CA GLN A 361 9.82 -5.91 12.69
C GLN A 361 8.62 -6.38 13.49
N ASN A 362 7.40 -6.02 13.09
CA ASN A 362 6.16 -6.48 13.72
C ASN A 362 5.88 -8.00 13.51
N LEU A 363 6.58 -8.63 12.53
CA LEU A 363 6.51 -10.10 12.34
C LEU A 363 7.46 -10.83 13.29
N VAL A 364 8.67 -10.27 13.47
CA VAL A 364 9.76 -10.92 14.21
C VAL A 364 9.57 -10.77 15.72
N ASP A 365 9.14 -9.61 16.17
CA ASP A 365 8.94 -9.31 17.59
C ASP A 365 7.59 -8.58 17.75
N PRO A 366 6.55 -9.29 18.16
CA PRO A 366 5.21 -8.70 18.32
C PRO A 366 5.16 -7.67 19.45
N ASP A 367 6.09 -7.71 20.41
CA ASP A 367 6.09 -6.88 21.63
C ASP A 367 7.13 -5.75 21.59
N TRP A 368 7.72 -5.48 20.42
CA TRP A 368 8.84 -4.55 20.31
C TRP A 368 8.50 -3.10 20.75
N VAL A 369 7.26 -2.64 20.53
CA VAL A 369 6.82 -1.30 20.95
C VAL A 369 6.72 -1.23 22.47
N THR A 370 6.13 -2.25 23.10
CA THR A 370 6.06 -2.38 24.55
C THR A 370 7.45 -2.48 25.17
N LYS A 371 8.37 -3.22 24.59
CA LYS A 371 9.77 -3.33 25.06
C LYS A 371 10.46 -1.97 25.05
N ILE A 372 10.33 -1.19 23.98
CA ILE A 372 10.86 0.19 23.95
C ILE A 372 10.25 1.04 25.06
N ARG A 373 8.92 1.02 25.21
CA ARG A 373 8.21 1.83 26.21
C ARG A 373 8.64 1.48 27.63
N GLN A 374 8.95 0.22 27.90
CA GLN A 374 9.41 -0.28 29.21
C GLN A 374 10.92 -0.14 29.43
N GLY A 375 11.70 0.34 28.46
CA GLY A 375 13.16 0.44 28.56
C GLY A 375 13.88 -0.90 28.38
N ARG A 376 13.20 -1.90 27.79
CA ARG A 376 13.71 -3.25 27.51
C ARG A 376 14.13 -3.43 26.06
N GLN A 377 14.68 -2.37 25.43
CA GLN A 377 15.07 -2.39 24.01
C GLN A 377 16.12 -3.45 23.68
N ASP A 378 16.93 -3.87 24.66
CA ASP A 378 17.96 -4.91 24.48
C ASP A 378 17.36 -6.32 24.35
N GLU A 379 16.08 -6.49 24.68
CA GLU A 379 15.32 -7.74 24.50
C GLU A 379 14.62 -7.82 23.12
N ILE A 380 14.70 -6.77 22.29
CA ILE A 380 14.07 -6.76 20.99
C ILE A 380 14.81 -7.70 20.06
N LYS A 381 14.07 -8.66 19.46
CA LYS A 381 14.57 -9.49 18.39
C LYS A 381 14.55 -8.67 17.07
N PRO A 382 15.70 -8.29 16.50
CA PRO A 382 15.71 -7.47 15.28
C PRO A 382 15.36 -8.29 14.03
N CYS A 383 14.62 -7.70 13.11
CA CYS A 383 14.45 -8.26 11.78
C CYS A 383 15.78 -8.26 11.02
N ILE A 384 16.31 -9.43 10.67
CA ILE A 384 17.57 -9.59 9.91
C ILE A 384 17.43 -9.35 8.40
N ARG A 385 16.23 -9.05 7.91
CA ARG A 385 15.94 -8.66 6.52
C ARG A 385 16.29 -9.72 5.47
N CYS A 386 16.25 -10.99 5.85
CA CYS A 386 16.60 -12.14 5.01
C CYS A 386 15.60 -12.41 3.87
N HIS A 387 14.38 -11.88 3.95
CA HIS A 387 13.26 -12.13 3.04
C HIS A 387 12.78 -13.60 2.94
N ASN A 388 13.28 -14.48 3.78
CA ASN A 388 12.92 -15.90 3.72
C ASN A 388 11.47 -16.14 4.18
N GLY A 389 11.11 -15.76 5.40
CA GLY A 389 9.77 -15.96 5.95
C GLY A 389 8.73 -15.09 5.27
N CYS A 390 8.97 -13.77 5.21
CA CYS A 390 7.98 -12.81 4.76
C CYS A 390 7.71 -12.86 3.24
N PHE A 391 8.73 -13.02 2.39
CA PHE A 391 8.55 -13.02 0.93
C PHE A 391 8.53 -14.42 0.32
N ASN A 392 9.41 -15.32 0.74
CA ASN A 392 9.53 -16.62 0.12
C ASN A 392 8.29 -17.49 0.39
N PHE A 393 7.76 -17.51 1.61
CA PHE A 393 6.55 -18.26 1.92
C PHE A 393 5.30 -17.65 1.31
N ALA A 394 5.18 -16.32 1.24
CA ALA A 394 4.09 -15.64 0.56
C ALA A 394 4.03 -16.02 -0.94
N LYS A 395 5.21 -16.21 -1.59
CA LYS A 395 5.30 -16.64 -2.98
C LYS A 395 4.74 -18.05 -3.22
N PHE A 396 5.01 -18.99 -2.32
CA PHE A 396 4.68 -20.40 -2.54
C PHE A 396 3.31 -20.81 -2.01
N LYS A 397 2.84 -20.19 -0.95
CA LYS A 397 1.58 -20.60 -0.30
C LYS A 397 0.42 -19.66 -0.57
N GLY A 398 0.66 -18.49 -1.16
CA GLY A 398 -0.38 -17.47 -1.39
C GLY A 398 -1.11 -17.08 -0.11
N THR A 399 -0.43 -17.15 1.06
CA THR A 399 -1.11 -17.27 2.32
C THR A 399 -0.97 -16.07 3.22
N ALA A 400 -2.01 -15.91 4.02
CA ALA A 400 -2.09 -15.07 5.19
C ALA A 400 -1.03 -15.36 6.28
N ASN A 401 -0.39 -16.50 6.27
CA ASN A 401 0.59 -16.88 7.28
C ASN A 401 1.99 -16.38 6.94
N ILE A 402 2.19 -15.08 7.03
CA ILE A 402 3.53 -14.50 7.07
C ILE A 402 4.09 -14.74 8.47
N GLN A 403 4.82 -15.83 8.64
CA GLN A 403 5.62 -16.09 9.83
C GLN A 403 7.07 -15.68 9.59
N SER A 404 7.71 -15.14 10.60
CA SER A 404 9.16 -14.96 10.59
C SER A 404 9.84 -16.31 10.67
N THR A 405 10.88 -16.54 9.86
CA THR A 405 11.75 -17.72 10.02
C THR A 405 12.50 -17.73 11.35
N GLN A 406 12.50 -16.63 12.08
CA GLN A 406 13.10 -16.50 13.41
C GLN A 406 12.24 -17.09 14.53
N ASP A 407 10.93 -17.33 14.28
CA ASP A 407 10.04 -17.98 15.24
C ASP A 407 10.25 -19.50 15.32
N SER A 408 11.04 -20.09 14.41
CA SER A 408 11.34 -21.52 14.34
C SER A 408 12.75 -21.89 14.82
N LEU A 409 13.49 -20.95 15.37
CA LEU A 409 14.78 -21.13 16.02
C LEU A 409 14.68 -20.78 17.52
#